data_63f8baa6db66e20a935702f5ac04d9b9
#
_entry.id   63f8baa6db66e20a935702f5ac04d9b9
#
_cell.length_a   1.000
_cell.length_b   1.000
_cell.length_c   1.000
_cell.angle_alpha   90.00
_cell.angle_beta   90.00
_cell.angle_gamma   90.00
#
_symmetry.space_group_name_H-M   'P 1'
#
loop_
_entity.id
_entity.type
_entity.pdbx_description
1 polymer ?
#
loop_
_entity_poly.entity_id
_entity_poly.type
_entity_poly.pdbx_seq_one_letter_code
_entity_poly.pdbx_strand_id
1 'polypeptide(L)'
;MGTTRESLLKLKKYVKKFYSIILLNMFLSALTGIISSAPILLIKRLFDKGIIGRAEKDILYASLAMIGLALIAGILMYYNSQLSGTISTGIYKNIIDDLYSKIQTLDMKYFSDSKVGDLMSRFSSDASMINSIILDSFTIILYLMTAIFYLVVLFITDWKLTMGVFLIAPLLLVVVKRYSSKLKHMGKNRQEISGELNSKLQETLSGIRVIKAFTTENYEKSKFKNLSSKLRFFTRKAIGYEAKANSIAESLNYIMFALLLFFGGYRVIRSGGTFTPGDFMTVLAGMGAMYTPAKRALKLYNGINTNS
;
A
#
# COMPACT_ATOMS: atom_id res chain seq x y z
N MET A 1 4.01 6.71 27.83
CA MET A 1 3.06 6.74 26.69
C MET A 1 2.63 8.20 26.48
N GLY A 2 3.37 8.97 25.70
CA GLY A 2 2.95 10.29 25.24
C GLY A 2 1.82 10.09 24.23
N THR A 3 0.72 10.80 24.40
CA THR A 3 -0.47 10.62 23.58
C THR A 3 -0.13 10.83 22.10
N THR A 4 -0.68 10.01 21.24
CA THR A 4 -0.58 10.06 19.75
C THR A 4 -0.73 11.50 19.20
N ARG A 5 -1.43 12.35 19.95
CA ARG A 5 -1.66 13.77 19.66
C ARG A 5 -0.39 14.64 19.83
N GLU A 6 0.45 14.38 20.83
CA GLU A 6 1.72 15.12 21.02
C GLU A 6 2.76 14.74 19.96
N SER A 7 2.81 13.47 19.59
CA SER A 7 3.69 12.99 18.51
C SER A 7 3.31 13.59 17.17
N LEU A 8 2.00 13.70 16.87
CA LEU A 8 1.48 14.36 15.67
C LEU A 8 1.75 15.87 15.65
N LEU A 9 1.69 16.55 16.83
CA LEU A 9 2.02 17.99 16.93
C LEU A 9 3.51 18.25 16.68
N LYS A 10 4.40 17.36 17.12
CA LYS A 10 5.85 17.45 16.84
C LYS A 10 6.14 17.25 15.35
N LEU A 11 5.49 16.29 14.70
CA LEU A 11 5.62 16.08 13.25
C LEU A 11 5.09 17.28 12.43
N LYS A 12 4.09 18.00 12.92
CA LYS A 12 3.55 19.20 12.26
C LYS A 12 4.61 20.27 11.99
N LYS A 13 5.61 20.43 12.87
CA LYS A 13 6.75 21.35 12.68
C LYS A 13 7.51 21.04 11.38
N TYR A 14 7.78 19.78 11.11
CA TYR A 14 8.53 19.33 9.93
C TYR A 14 7.69 19.40 8.64
N VAL A 15 6.42 19.03 8.74
CA VAL A 15 5.48 19.03 7.61
C VAL A 15 5.18 20.44 7.12
N LYS A 16 5.09 21.42 8.03
CA LYS A 16 4.74 22.84 7.69
C LYS A 16 5.69 23.44 6.66
N LYS A 17 6.97 23.09 6.70
CA LYS A 17 7.99 23.59 5.76
C LYS A 17 7.72 23.12 4.31
N PHE A 18 7.04 22.00 4.13
CA PHE A 18 6.76 21.41 2.82
C PHE A 18 5.31 21.59 2.37
N TYR A 19 4.53 22.46 3.05
CA TYR A 19 3.09 22.58 2.83
C TYR A 19 2.73 22.86 1.36
N SER A 20 3.43 23.78 0.70
CA SER A 20 3.18 24.14 -0.71
C SER A 20 3.46 22.93 -1.64
N ILE A 21 4.52 22.17 -1.35
CA ILE A 21 4.89 21.00 -2.16
C ILE A 21 3.88 19.86 -1.92
N ILE A 22 3.37 19.73 -0.69
CA ILE A 22 2.32 18.76 -0.33
C ILE A 22 1.02 19.07 -1.09
N LEU A 23 0.59 20.35 -1.13
CA LEU A 23 -0.58 20.75 -1.90
C LEU A 23 -0.40 20.47 -3.39
N LEU A 24 0.77 20.75 -3.95
CA LEU A 24 1.08 20.44 -5.34
C LEU A 24 1.04 18.91 -5.59
N ASN A 25 1.58 18.10 -4.68
CA ASN A 25 1.53 16.64 -4.79
C ASN A 25 0.08 16.12 -4.73
N MET A 26 -0.76 16.66 -3.85
CA MET A 26 -2.18 16.29 -3.78
C MET A 26 -2.93 16.68 -5.05
N PHE A 27 -2.65 17.86 -5.60
CA PHE A 27 -3.21 18.29 -6.88
C PHE A 27 -2.79 17.38 -8.02
N LEU A 28 -1.48 17.05 -8.11
CA LEU A 28 -0.98 16.10 -9.11
C LEU A 28 -1.56 14.71 -8.93
N SER A 29 -1.79 14.25 -7.69
CA SER A 29 -2.43 12.96 -7.43
C SER A 29 -3.86 12.93 -7.96
N ALA A 30 -4.63 14.02 -7.76
CA ALA A 30 -5.98 14.15 -8.31
C ALA A 30 -5.96 14.18 -9.84
N LEU A 31 -5.07 14.98 -10.43
CA LEU A 31 -4.91 15.06 -11.88
C LEU A 31 -4.51 13.71 -12.50
N THR A 32 -3.59 13.00 -11.84
CA THR A 32 -3.19 11.64 -12.25
C THR A 32 -4.38 10.68 -12.20
N GLY A 33 -5.22 10.78 -11.17
CA GLY A 33 -6.44 9.97 -11.05
C GLY A 33 -7.42 10.23 -12.19
N ILE A 34 -7.65 11.49 -12.54
CA ILE A 34 -8.52 11.89 -13.67
C ILE A 34 -7.98 11.35 -14.99
N ILE A 35 -6.71 11.62 -15.29
CA ILE A 35 -6.09 11.21 -16.56
C ILE A 35 -5.98 9.68 -16.67
N SER A 36 -5.70 8.98 -15.58
CA SER A 36 -5.65 7.51 -15.57
C SER A 36 -7.02 6.86 -15.77
N SER A 37 -8.10 7.51 -15.36
CA SER A 37 -9.47 6.99 -15.53
C SER A 37 -10.11 7.35 -16.88
N ALA A 38 -9.63 8.42 -17.54
CA ALA A 38 -10.19 8.92 -18.79
C ALA A 38 -10.16 7.89 -19.96
N PRO A 39 -9.13 7.03 -20.14
CA PRO A 39 -9.13 6.02 -21.20
C PRO A 39 -10.33 5.07 -21.16
N ILE A 40 -10.89 4.84 -19.97
CA ILE A 40 -12.06 3.95 -19.80
C ILE A 40 -13.30 4.51 -20.51
N LEU A 41 -13.49 5.83 -20.49
CA LEU A 41 -14.60 6.47 -21.22
C LEU A 41 -14.47 6.33 -22.74
N LEU A 42 -13.24 6.22 -23.25
CA LEU A 42 -13.00 6.01 -24.68
C LEU A 42 -13.36 4.60 -25.12
N ILE A 43 -13.42 3.63 -24.22
CA ILE A 43 -13.84 2.25 -24.51
C ILE A 43 -15.27 2.23 -25.04
N LYS A 44 -16.17 3.02 -24.48
CA LYS A 44 -17.54 3.16 -24.99
C LYS A 44 -17.53 3.57 -26.46
N ARG A 45 -16.80 4.64 -26.81
CA ARG A 45 -16.73 5.13 -28.19
C ARG A 45 -16.12 4.10 -29.12
N LEU A 46 -15.07 3.41 -28.68
CA LEU A 46 -14.39 2.37 -29.45
C LEU A 46 -15.35 1.22 -29.77
N PHE A 47 -16.15 0.76 -28.80
CA PHE A 47 -17.08 -0.34 -29.02
C PHE A 47 -18.32 0.09 -29.81
N ASP A 48 -19.02 1.16 -29.40
CA ASP A 48 -20.31 1.53 -29.98
C ASP A 48 -20.14 2.09 -31.40
N LYS A 49 -19.22 3.05 -31.60
CA LYS A 49 -19.02 3.67 -32.91
C LYS A 49 -17.99 2.93 -33.76
N GLY A 50 -16.90 2.49 -33.14
CA GLY A 50 -15.80 1.84 -33.84
C GLY A 50 -16.17 0.44 -34.31
N ILE A 51 -16.41 -0.47 -33.38
CA ILE A 51 -16.59 -1.91 -33.68
C ILE A 51 -18.03 -2.16 -34.23
N ILE A 52 -19.06 -1.75 -33.49
CA ILE A 52 -20.44 -1.99 -33.84
C ILE A 52 -20.85 -1.11 -35.02
N GLY A 53 -20.46 0.18 -35.00
CA GLY A 53 -20.69 1.14 -36.07
C GLY A 53 -19.81 0.96 -37.31
N ARG A 54 -18.82 0.03 -37.25
CA ARG A 54 -17.84 -0.24 -38.34
C ARG A 54 -17.09 1.01 -38.80
N ALA A 55 -16.82 1.96 -37.90
CA ALA A 55 -16.14 3.19 -38.21
C ALA A 55 -14.64 3.08 -37.86
N GLU A 56 -13.82 2.69 -38.82
CA GLU A 56 -12.35 2.52 -38.65
C GLU A 56 -11.67 3.76 -38.07
N LYS A 57 -12.11 4.96 -38.50
CA LYS A 57 -11.59 6.23 -37.99
C LYS A 57 -11.82 6.41 -36.50
N ASP A 58 -12.99 5.99 -35.96
CA ASP A 58 -13.27 6.08 -34.54
C ASP A 58 -12.43 5.11 -33.73
N ILE A 59 -12.07 3.94 -34.27
CA ILE A 59 -11.13 3.00 -33.65
C ILE A 59 -9.75 3.64 -33.57
N LEU A 60 -9.26 4.21 -34.67
CA LEU A 60 -7.94 4.84 -34.73
C LEU A 60 -7.86 6.03 -33.77
N TYR A 61 -8.83 6.94 -33.76
CA TYR A 61 -8.84 8.10 -32.86
C TYR A 61 -8.93 7.69 -31.39
N ALA A 62 -9.81 6.73 -31.04
CA ALA A 62 -9.91 6.27 -29.66
C ALA A 62 -8.59 5.62 -29.19
N SER A 63 -7.97 4.79 -30.02
CA SER A 63 -6.69 4.14 -29.69
C SER A 63 -5.55 5.13 -29.53
N LEU A 64 -5.41 6.09 -30.44
CA LEU A 64 -4.40 7.15 -30.33
C LEU A 64 -4.62 8.04 -29.10
N ALA A 65 -5.87 8.38 -28.79
CA ALA A 65 -6.21 9.14 -27.59
C ALA A 65 -5.87 8.36 -26.32
N MET A 66 -6.16 7.04 -26.27
CA MET A 66 -5.78 6.18 -25.14
C MET A 66 -4.28 6.12 -24.95
N ILE A 67 -3.50 5.98 -26.02
CA ILE A 67 -2.03 6.02 -25.96
C ILE A 67 -1.55 7.37 -25.42
N GLY A 68 -2.07 8.48 -25.94
CA GLY A 68 -1.72 9.82 -25.47
C GLY A 68 -2.01 10.02 -23.99
N LEU A 69 -3.21 9.61 -23.53
CA LEU A 69 -3.58 9.68 -22.11
C LEU A 69 -2.70 8.78 -21.24
N ALA A 70 -2.32 7.59 -21.71
CA ALA A 70 -1.42 6.70 -20.98
C ALA A 70 -0.03 7.31 -20.80
N LEU A 71 0.51 7.95 -21.85
CA LEU A 71 1.80 8.65 -21.77
C LEU A 71 1.74 9.82 -20.79
N ILE A 72 0.69 10.65 -20.85
CA ILE A 72 0.48 11.76 -19.91
C ILE A 72 0.35 11.24 -18.48
N ALA A 73 -0.45 10.17 -18.26
CA ALA A 73 -0.58 9.53 -16.94
C ALA A 73 0.78 9.05 -16.41
N GLY A 74 1.61 8.43 -17.25
CA GLY A 74 2.95 7.99 -16.87
C GLY A 74 3.86 9.15 -16.45
N ILE A 75 3.83 10.26 -17.18
CA ILE A 75 4.59 11.49 -16.84
C ILE A 75 4.10 12.05 -15.49
N LEU A 76 2.79 12.15 -15.30
CA LEU A 76 2.21 12.65 -14.04
C LEU A 76 2.56 11.75 -12.85
N MET A 77 2.52 10.42 -13.02
CA MET A 77 2.94 9.46 -12.00
C MET A 77 4.42 9.63 -11.64
N TYR A 78 5.28 9.85 -12.61
CA TYR A 78 6.69 10.12 -12.38
C TYR A 78 6.90 11.37 -11.52
N TYR A 79 6.29 12.51 -11.89
CA TYR A 79 6.41 13.75 -11.11
C TYR A 79 5.79 13.64 -9.73
N ASN A 80 4.65 12.95 -9.60
CA ASN A 80 4.03 12.67 -8.30
C ASN A 80 4.96 11.87 -7.38
N SER A 81 5.61 10.82 -7.92
CA SER A 81 6.59 10.01 -7.17
C SER A 81 7.82 10.84 -6.76
N GLN A 82 8.34 11.68 -7.66
CA GLN A 82 9.47 12.56 -7.36
C GLN A 82 9.14 13.57 -6.26
N LEU A 83 7.98 14.20 -6.30
CA LEU A 83 7.54 15.12 -5.25
C LEU A 83 7.34 14.40 -3.91
N SER A 84 6.71 13.23 -3.91
CA SER A 84 6.56 12.41 -2.71
C SER A 84 7.90 12.04 -2.09
N GLY A 85 8.88 11.65 -2.93
CA GLY A 85 10.26 11.38 -2.53
C GLY A 85 10.95 12.62 -1.95
N THR A 86 10.80 13.78 -2.58
CA THR A 86 11.39 15.05 -2.12
C THR A 86 10.82 15.46 -0.77
N ILE A 87 9.50 15.31 -0.56
CA ILE A 87 8.86 15.62 0.72
C ILE A 87 9.37 14.65 1.80
N SER A 88 9.34 13.34 1.56
CA SER A 88 9.70 12.34 2.55
C SER A 88 11.17 12.44 2.96
N THR A 89 12.08 12.54 1.99
CA THR A 89 13.53 12.69 2.24
C THR A 89 13.88 14.03 2.89
N GLY A 90 13.17 15.11 2.53
CA GLY A 90 13.35 16.42 3.15
C GLY A 90 12.90 16.43 4.62
N ILE A 91 11.78 15.81 4.94
CA ILE A 91 11.32 15.64 6.34
C ILE A 91 12.29 14.73 7.10
N TYR A 92 12.70 13.61 6.50
CA TYR A 92 13.67 12.69 7.05
C TYR A 92 14.99 13.39 7.40
N LYS A 93 15.54 14.17 6.47
CA LYS A 93 16.75 14.97 6.70
C LYS A 93 16.60 15.89 7.90
N ASN A 94 15.50 16.66 8.00
CA ASN A 94 15.29 17.57 9.12
C ASN A 94 15.17 16.82 10.47
N ILE A 95 14.58 15.61 10.48
CA ILE A 95 14.49 14.76 11.68
C ILE A 95 15.90 14.28 12.09
N ILE A 96 16.71 13.82 11.15
CA ILE A 96 18.08 13.37 11.42
C ILE A 96 18.95 14.51 11.95
N ASP A 97 18.87 15.71 11.35
CA ASP A 97 19.60 16.88 11.78
C ASP A 97 19.21 17.28 13.22
N ASP A 98 17.90 17.31 13.54
CA ASP A 98 17.39 17.61 14.88
C ASP A 98 17.81 16.53 15.92
N LEU A 99 17.77 15.24 15.53
CA LEU A 99 18.23 14.13 16.37
C LEU A 99 19.72 14.24 16.66
N TYR A 100 20.55 14.49 15.65
CA TYR A 100 21.98 14.66 15.81
C TYR A 100 22.30 15.84 16.71
N SER A 101 21.69 16.99 16.48
CA SER A 101 21.85 18.18 17.33
C SER A 101 21.46 17.89 18.78
N LYS A 102 20.39 17.13 19.00
CA LYS A 102 19.95 16.73 20.34
C LYS A 102 20.98 15.83 21.04
N ILE A 103 21.52 14.84 20.30
CA ILE A 103 22.60 13.97 20.86
C ILE A 103 23.78 14.79 21.35
N GLN A 104 24.20 15.81 20.59
CA GLN A 104 25.33 16.68 20.98
C GLN A 104 25.08 17.52 22.27
N THR A 105 23.80 17.72 22.64
CA THR A 105 23.41 18.49 23.83
C THR A 105 23.08 17.62 25.05
N LEU A 106 23.22 16.30 24.96
CA LEU A 106 22.98 15.38 26.08
C LEU A 106 24.17 15.30 27.02
N ASP A 107 23.88 15.16 28.32
CA ASP A 107 24.91 15.02 29.36
C ASP A 107 25.65 13.69 29.26
N MET A 108 26.93 13.66 29.69
CA MET A 108 27.76 12.44 29.73
C MET A 108 27.13 11.30 30.53
N LYS A 109 26.33 11.62 31.56
CA LYS A 109 25.59 10.63 32.33
C LYS A 109 24.64 9.80 31.44
N TYR A 110 23.98 10.44 30.49
CA TYR A 110 23.08 9.75 29.55
C TYR A 110 23.83 8.71 28.71
N PHE A 111 25.05 9.02 28.27
CA PHE A 111 25.87 8.09 27.48
C PHE A 111 26.46 6.95 28.33
N SER A 112 26.69 7.16 29.62
CA SER A 112 27.13 6.11 30.54
C SER A 112 26.02 5.10 30.84
N ASP A 113 24.76 5.56 30.91
CA ASP A 113 23.60 4.74 31.22
C ASP A 113 22.95 4.10 29.94
N SER A 114 23.23 4.64 28.76
CA SER A 114 22.65 4.21 27.51
C SER A 114 23.60 3.33 26.69
N LYS A 115 23.09 2.23 26.14
CA LYS A 115 23.85 1.42 25.17
C LYS A 115 23.98 2.19 23.86
N VAL A 116 25.20 2.40 23.39
CA VAL A 116 25.45 3.04 22.07
C VAL A 116 24.65 2.40 20.93
N GLY A 117 24.43 1.07 20.98
CA GLY A 117 23.60 0.34 20.01
C GLY A 117 22.14 0.79 19.97
N ASP A 118 21.54 1.15 21.10
CA ASP A 118 20.16 1.65 21.16
C ASP A 118 20.05 3.03 20.49
N LEU A 119 21.05 3.89 20.73
CA LEU A 119 21.11 5.21 20.09
C LEU A 119 21.26 5.08 18.56
N MET A 120 22.16 4.20 18.12
CA MET A 120 22.36 3.92 16.70
C MET A 120 21.09 3.34 16.04
N SER A 121 20.36 2.45 16.73
CA SER A 121 19.09 1.90 16.23
C SER A 121 18.04 3.00 16.06
N ARG A 122 17.88 3.89 17.04
CA ARG A 122 16.94 5.03 16.94
C ARG A 122 17.32 6.00 15.83
N PHE A 123 18.61 6.25 15.67
CA PHE A 123 19.12 7.18 14.65
C PHE A 123 18.97 6.63 13.22
N SER A 124 19.17 5.33 13.01
CA SER A 124 19.15 4.73 11.68
C SER A 124 17.82 4.05 11.36
N SER A 125 17.38 3.10 12.19
CA SER A 125 16.20 2.26 11.93
C SER A 125 14.90 3.02 12.11
N ASP A 126 14.70 3.68 13.28
CA ASP A 126 13.44 4.36 13.58
C ASP A 126 13.24 5.57 12.66
N ALA A 127 14.30 6.32 12.38
CA ALA A 127 14.22 7.46 11.47
C ALA A 127 13.94 7.04 10.03
N SER A 128 14.52 5.94 9.53
CA SER A 128 14.24 5.42 8.19
C SER A 128 12.81 4.88 8.07
N MET A 129 12.28 4.30 9.15
CA MET A 129 10.89 3.88 9.23
C MET A 129 9.91 5.05 9.11
N ILE A 130 10.20 6.19 9.74
CA ILE A 130 9.41 7.43 9.57
C ILE A 130 9.42 7.88 8.11
N ASN A 131 10.57 7.84 7.44
CA ASN A 131 10.68 8.18 6.02
C ASN A 131 9.78 7.29 5.15
N SER A 132 9.81 5.98 5.35
CA SER A 132 8.96 5.05 4.60
C SER A 132 7.47 5.27 4.87
N ILE A 133 7.06 5.52 6.12
CA ILE A 133 5.67 5.82 6.49
C ILE A 133 5.17 7.09 5.77
N ILE A 134 5.99 8.14 5.71
CA ILE A 134 5.64 9.38 5.01
C ILE A 134 5.49 9.13 3.51
N LEU A 135 6.44 8.43 2.88
CA LEU A 135 6.39 8.10 1.46
C LEU A 135 5.17 7.23 1.12
N ASP A 136 4.91 6.20 1.93
CA ASP A 136 3.75 5.32 1.77
C ASP A 136 2.43 6.08 1.92
N SER A 137 2.36 7.08 2.81
CA SER A 137 1.18 7.92 2.99
C SER A 137 0.83 8.71 1.73
N PHE A 138 1.80 9.31 1.04
CA PHE A 138 1.57 9.99 -0.23
C PHE A 138 1.21 9.01 -1.36
N THR A 139 1.80 7.83 -1.36
CA THR A 139 1.48 6.77 -2.31
C THR A 139 0.05 6.26 -2.12
N ILE A 140 -0.41 6.13 -0.87
CA ILE A 140 -1.81 5.80 -0.55
C ILE A 140 -2.75 6.88 -1.08
N ILE A 141 -2.44 8.17 -0.89
CA ILE A 141 -3.25 9.28 -1.39
C ILE A 141 -3.39 9.19 -2.92
N LEU A 142 -2.30 8.95 -3.65
CA LEU A 142 -2.32 8.78 -5.10
C LEU A 142 -3.25 7.64 -5.52
N TYR A 143 -3.13 6.47 -4.90
CA TYR A 143 -3.96 5.31 -5.24
C TYR A 143 -5.42 5.50 -4.85
N LEU A 144 -5.71 6.15 -3.72
CA LEU A 144 -7.08 6.48 -3.32
C LEU A 144 -7.73 7.46 -4.30
N MET A 145 -7.01 8.52 -4.69
CA MET A 145 -7.50 9.46 -5.70
C MET A 145 -7.79 8.75 -7.01
N THR A 146 -6.86 7.92 -7.48
CA THR A 146 -7.05 7.13 -8.70
C THR A 146 -8.27 6.21 -8.60
N ALA A 147 -8.45 5.50 -7.48
CA ALA A 147 -9.60 4.62 -7.26
C ALA A 147 -10.92 5.41 -7.21
N ILE A 148 -10.94 6.59 -6.58
CA ILE A 148 -12.12 7.48 -6.54
C ILE A 148 -12.52 7.92 -7.94
N PHE A 149 -11.57 8.34 -8.78
CA PHE A 149 -11.89 8.76 -10.14
C PHE A 149 -12.36 7.61 -11.02
N TYR A 150 -11.80 6.39 -10.89
CA TYR A 150 -12.39 5.21 -11.53
C TYR A 150 -13.82 4.97 -11.09
N LEU A 151 -14.08 5.11 -9.80
CA LEU A 151 -15.42 4.95 -9.23
C LEU A 151 -16.40 6.00 -9.76
N VAL A 152 -15.98 7.25 -9.87
CA VAL A 152 -16.79 8.33 -10.48
C VAL A 152 -17.15 7.98 -11.94
N VAL A 153 -16.17 7.51 -12.74
CA VAL A 153 -16.43 7.09 -14.12
C VAL A 153 -17.44 5.95 -14.17
N LEU A 154 -17.33 4.96 -13.28
CA LEU A 154 -18.27 3.83 -13.19
C LEU A 154 -19.69 4.31 -12.85
N PHE A 155 -19.86 5.21 -11.89
CA PHE A 155 -21.15 5.76 -11.51
C PHE A 155 -21.80 6.60 -12.62
N ILE A 156 -21.00 7.36 -13.36
CA ILE A 156 -21.48 8.15 -14.50
C ILE A 156 -21.91 7.22 -15.64
N THR A 157 -21.21 6.11 -15.85
CA THR A 157 -21.53 5.16 -16.92
C THR A 157 -22.80 4.38 -16.62
N ASP A 158 -22.88 3.73 -15.48
CA ASP A 158 -24.09 3.04 -15.00
C ASP A 158 -24.09 2.87 -13.48
N TRP A 159 -24.91 3.66 -12.79
CA TRP A 159 -25.01 3.61 -11.35
C TRP A 159 -25.61 2.30 -10.80
N LYS A 160 -26.53 1.65 -11.58
CA LYS A 160 -27.23 0.43 -11.12
C LYS A 160 -26.26 -0.77 -11.08
N LEU A 161 -25.47 -0.95 -12.12
CA LEU A 161 -24.44 -2.00 -12.13
C LEU A 161 -23.35 -1.72 -11.11
N THR A 162 -22.93 -0.45 -10.98
CA THR A 162 -21.92 -0.05 -9.99
C THR A 162 -22.40 -0.34 -8.57
N MET A 163 -23.65 -0.02 -8.23
CA MET A 163 -24.24 -0.38 -6.93
C MET A 163 -24.31 -1.89 -6.70
N GLY A 164 -24.66 -2.67 -7.72
CA GLY A 164 -24.67 -4.14 -7.64
C GLY A 164 -23.31 -4.71 -7.21
N VAL A 165 -22.24 -4.12 -7.70
CA VAL A 165 -20.88 -4.50 -7.31
C VAL A 165 -20.55 -4.08 -5.89
N PHE A 166 -21.01 -2.91 -5.44
CA PHE A 166 -20.82 -2.47 -4.06
C PHE A 166 -21.49 -3.40 -3.04
N LEU A 167 -22.48 -4.19 -3.40
CA LEU A 167 -23.04 -5.22 -2.52
C LEU A 167 -22.02 -6.33 -2.16
N ILE A 168 -21.02 -6.55 -3.01
CA ILE A 168 -19.96 -7.54 -2.76
C ILE A 168 -18.80 -6.95 -1.95
N ALA A 169 -18.59 -5.63 -2.00
CA ALA A 169 -17.53 -4.96 -1.28
C ALA A 169 -17.54 -5.22 0.25
N PRO A 170 -18.68 -5.21 0.97
CA PRO A 170 -18.72 -5.57 2.39
C PRO A 170 -18.23 -6.97 2.67
N LEU A 171 -18.52 -7.93 1.79
CA LEU A 171 -18.06 -9.31 1.92
C LEU A 171 -16.53 -9.40 1.86
N LEU A 172 -15.91 -8.67 0.92
CA LEU A 172 -14.46 -8.53 0.83
C LEU A 172 -13.87 -7.90 2.10
N LEU A 173 -14.49 -6.85 2.62
CA LEU A 173 -14.05 -6.18 3.85
C LEU A 173 -14.09 -7.11 5.08
N VAL A 174 -15.13 -7.94 5.21
CA VAL A 174 -15.23 -8.93 6.30
C VAL A 174 -14.09 -9.95 6.21
N VAL A 175 -13.83 -10.48 5.01
CA VAL A 175 -12.72 -11.43 4.78
C VAL A 175 -11.38 -10.79 5.13
N VAL A 176 -11.10 -9.62 4.57
CA VAL A 176 -9.85 -8.88 4.83
C VAL A 176 -9.69 -8.62 6.34
N LYS A 177 -10.71 -8.10 7.02
CA LYS A 177 -10.67 -7.82 8.46
C LYS A 177 -10.37 -9.06 9.29
N ARG A 178 -11.04 -10.19 8.98
CA ARG A 178 -10.87 -11.45 9.71
C ARG A 178 -9.44 -12.02 9.60
N TYR A 179 -8.86 -11.99 8.42
CA TYR A 179 -7.52 -12.52 8.20
C TYR A 179 -6.42 -11.53 8.58
N SER A 180 -6.62 -10.22 8.41
CA SER A 180 -5.69 -9.18 8.87
C SER A 180 -5.48 -9.22 10.38
N SER A 181 -6.54 -9.46 11.19
CA SER A 181 -6.40 -9.62 12.63
C SER A 181 -5.51 -10.81 13.01
N LYS A 182 -5.71 -11.97 12.34
CA LYS A 182 -4.88 -13.16 12.56
C LYS A 182 -3.43 -12.94 12.10
N LEU A 183 -3.25 -12.27 10.97
CA LEU A 183 -1.93 -11.91 10.44
C LEU A 183 -1.18 -10.97 11.40
N LYS A 184 -1.86 -9.95 11.95
CA LYS A 184 -1.29 -9.03 12.93
C LYS A 184 -0.80 -9.78 14.19
N HIS A 185 -1.61 -10.70 14.71
CA HIS A 185 -1.21 -11.51 15.89
C HIS A 185 0.01 -12.39 15.58
N MET A 186 0.04 -13.06 14.43
CA MET A 186 1.21 -13.86 14.02
C MET A 186 2.43 -13.00 13.74
N GLY A 187 2.24 -11.80 13.18
CA GLY A 187 3.29 -10.81 12.95
C GLY A 187 3.95 -10.37 14.25
N LYS A 188 3.17 -10.08 15.29
CA LYS A 188 3.65 -9.73 16.62
C LYS A 188 4.51 -10.85 17.23
N ASN A 189 4.00 -12.08 17.26
CA ASN A 189 4.74 -13.23 17.77
C ASN A 189 6.06 -13.46 16.99
N ARG A 190 6.02 -13.28 15.66
CA ARG A 190 7.23 -13.36 14.82
C ARG A 190 8.26 -12.30 15.20
N GLN A 191 7.81 -11.07 15.46
CA GLN A 191 8.69 -9.96 15.84
C GLN A 191 9.31 -10.19 17.23
N GLU A 192 8.54 -10.68 18.21
CA GLU A 192 9.02 -11.05 19.53
C GLU A 192 10.11 -12.12 19.45
N ILE A 193 9.84 -13.24 18.75
CA ILE A 193 10.83 -14.32 18.57
C ILE A 193 12.06 -13.85 17.75
N SER A 194 11.89 -12.96 16.79
CA SER A 194 13.02 -12.36 16.07
C SER A 194 13.89 -11.53 17.00
N GLY A 195 13.27 -10.78 17.92
CA GLY A 195 13.98 -10.04 18.99
C GLY A 195 14.77 -10.97 19.91
N GLU A 196 14.13 -12.06 20.41
CA GLU A 196 14.80 -13.07 21.23
C GLU A 196 15.98 -13.72 20.51
N LEU A 197 15.83 -14.00 19.22
CA LEU A 197 16.89 -14.60 18.39
C LEU A 197 18.07 -13.64 18.21
N ASN A 198 17.81 -12.35 17.98
CA ASN A 198 18.84 -11.33 17.87
C ASN A 198 19.56 -11.12 19.20
N SER A 199 18.83 -11.08 20.33
CA SER A 199 19.40 -11.00 21.68
C SER A 199 20.28 -12.21 21.97
N LYS A 200 19.84 -13.40 21.60
CA LYS A 200 20.62 -14.64 21.77
C LYS A 200 21.89 -14.64 20.94
N LEU A 201 21.82 -14.13 19.69
CA LEU A 201 23.00 -13.98 18.84
C LEU A 201 24.00 -12.99 19.45
N GLN A 202 23.53 -11.86 19.95
CA GLN A 202 24.37 -10.85 20.63
C GLN A 202 25.02 -11.43 21.89
N GLU A 203 24.26 -12.15 22.74
CA GLU A 203 24.78 -12.86 23.93
C GLU A 203 25.88 -13.86 23.52
N THR A 204 25.62 -14.68 22.52
CA THR A 204 26.57 -15.69 22.02
C THR A 204 27.85 -15.06 21.50
N LEU A 205 27.75 -13.99 20.70
CA LEU A 205 28.92 -13.28 20.16
C LEU A 205 29.74 -12.57 21.27
N SER A 206 29.06 -11.97 22.24
CA SER A 206 29.72 -11.31 23.37
C SER A 206 30.40 -12.29 24.31
N GLY A 207 29.79 -13.47 24.51
CA GLY A 207 30.32 -14.55 25.35
C GLY A 207 31.12 -15.62 24.60
N ILE A 208 31.52 -15.41 23.34
CA ILE A 208 32.13 -16.45 22.50
C ILE A 208 33.40 -17.08 23.11
N ARG A 209 34.20 -16.30 23.85
CA ARG A 209 35.38 -16.81 24.56
C ARG A 209 35.00 -17.82 25.63
N VAL A 210 33.93 -17.55 26.37
CA VAL A 210 33.41 -18.43 27.45
C VAL A 210 32.88 -19.74 26.81
N ILE A 211 32.09 -19.62 25.77
CA ILE A 211 31.54 -20.77 25.02
C ILE A 211 32.69 -21.67 24.55
N LYS A 212 33.76 -21.08 23.99
CA LYS A 212 34.95 -21.81 23.54
C LYS A 212 35.73 -22.45 24.66
N ALA A 213 35.91 -21.72 25.78
CA ALA A 213 36.66 -22.20 26.94
C ALA A 213 35.96 -23.42 27.59
N PHE A 214 34.63 -23.40 27.66
CA PHE A 214 33.85 -24.47 28.28
C PHE A 214 33.29 -25.51 27.27
N THR A 215 33.63 -25.41 26.00
CA THR A 215 33.20 -26.33 24.93
C THR A 215 31.67 -26.52 24.87
N THR A 216 30.91 -25.43 25.08
CA THR A 216 29.43 -25.46 25.18
C THR A 216 28.74 -25.13 23.85
N GLU A 217 29.43 -25.21 22.70
CA GLU A 217 28.90 -24.87 21.38
C GLU A 217 27.64 -25.64 21.02
N ASN A 218 27.57 -26.93 21.37
CA ASN A 218 26.41 -27.77 21.04
C ASN A 218 25.16 -27.36 21.83
N TYR A 219 25.33 -26.93 23.08
CA TYR A 219 24.25 -26.42 23.89
C TYR A 219 23.70 -25.09 23.34
N GLU A 220 24.58 -24.15 23.02
CA GLU A 220 24.22 -22.87 22.42
C GLU A 220 23.55 -23.04 21.04
N LYS A 221 24.08 -23.94 20.20
CA LYS A 221 23.50 -24.30 18.90
C LYS A 221 22.08 -24.87 19.07
N SER A 222 21.84 -25.70 20.07
CA SER A 222 20.51 -26.26 20.34
C SER A 222 19.50 -25.17 20.74
N LYS A 223 19.89 -24.24 21.63
CA LYS A 223 19.05 -23.10 22.01
C LYS A 223 18.69 -22.22 20.82
N PHE A 224 19.68 -21.87 19.99
CA PHE A 224 19.48 -21.06 18.78
C PHE A 224 18.57 -21.78 17.78
N LYS A 225 18.75 -23.11 17.58
CA LYS A 225 17.91 -23.94 16.73
C LYS A 225 16.44 -23.96 17.17
N ASN A 226 16.19 -23.97 18.49
CA ASN A 226 14.83 -23.91 19.03
C ASN A 226 14.16 -22.56 18.69
N LEU A 227 14.85 -21.44 18.89
CA LEU A 227 14.33 -20.11 18.55
C LEU A 227 14.08 -19.97 17.05
N SER A 228 15.02 -20.41 16.21
CA SER A 228 14.86 -20.36 14.76
C SER A 228 13.70 -21.24 14.26
N SER A 229 13.46 -22.38 14.92
CA SER A 229 12.31 -23.26 14.62
C SER A 229 10.98 -22.59 15.00
N LYS A 230 10.91 -21.89 16.13
CA LYS A 230 9.75 -21.08 16.54
C LYS A 230 9.51 -19.94 15.54
N LEU A 231 10.57 -19.23 15.13
CA LEU A 231 10.48 -18.18 14.12
C LEU A 231 9.92 -18.71 12.79
N ARG A 232 10.44 -19.85 12.33
CA ARG A 232 9.92 -20.55 11.14
C ARG A 232 8.45 -20.88 11.26
N PHE A 233 8.00 -21.37 12.43
CA PHE A 233 6.61 -21.73 12.68
C PHE A 233 5.68 -20.51 12.56
N PHE A 234 5.98 -19.39 13.23
CA PHE A 234 5.17 -18.18 13.16
C PHE A 234 5.20 -17.55 11.78
N THR A 235 6.37 -17.52 11.12
CA THR A 235 6.51 -17.03 9.74
C THR A 235 5.65 -17.85 8.77
N ARG A 236 5.70 -19.19 8.87
CA ARG A 236 4.88 -20.07 8.02
C ARG A 236 3.38 -19.88 8.26
N LYS A 237 2.97 -19.68 9.51
CA LYS A 237 1.56 -19.38 9.83
C LYS A 237 1.12 -18.03 9.30
N ALA A 238 1.97 -17.00 9.41
CA ALA A 238 1.68 -15.68 8.86
C ALA A 238 1.49 -15.75 7.33
N ILE A 239 2.43 -16.38 6.61
CA ILE A 239 2.34 -16.62 5.16
C ILE A 239 1.06 -17.40 4.82
N GLY A 240 0.70 -18.41 5.62
CA GLY A 240 -0.52 -19.19 5.41
C GLY A 240 -1.81 -18.36 5.54
N TYR A 241 -1.88 -17.45 6.49
CA TYR A 241 -3.03 -16.53 6.62
C TYR A 241 -3.07 -15.50 5.50
N GLU A 242 -1.92 -14.96 5.10
CA GLU A 242 -1.81 -14.04 3.97
C GLU A 242 -2.25 -14.72 2.67
N ALA A 243 -1.75 -15.93 2.40
CA ALA A 243 -2.14 -16.71 1.22
C ALA A 243 -3.65 -16.98 1.18
N LYS A 244 -4.25 -17.39 2.33
CA LYS A 244 -5.70 -17.61 2.41
C LYS A 244 -6.49 -16.33 2.15
N ALA A 245 -6.07 -15.21 2.73
CA ALA A 245 -6.73 -13.92 2.50
C ALA A 245 -6.68 -13.52 1.02
N ASN A 246 -5.52 -13.64 0.39
CA ASN A 246 -5.33 -13.32 -1.03
C ASN A 246 -6.14 -14.27 -1.93
N SER A 247 -6.10 -15.58 -1.69
CA SER A 247 -6.86 -16.56 -2.50
C SER A 247 -8.37 -16.34 -2.42
N ILE A 248 -8.91 -16.07 -1.22
CA ILE A 248 -10.34 -15.79 -1.07
C ILE A 248 -10.70 -14.47 -1.76
N ALA A 249 -9.87 -13.43 -1.61
CA ALA A 249 -10.10 -12.14 -2.27
C ALA A 249 -10.09 -12.28 -3.80
N GLU A 250 -9.17 -13.07 -4.36
CA GLU A 250 -9.14 -13.36 -5.80
C GLU A 250 -10.35 -14.17 -6.25
N SER A 251 -10.74 -15.21 -5.51
CA SER A 251 -11.95 -15.98 -5.84
C SER A 251 -13.21 -15.11 -5.85
N LEU A 252 -13.34 -14.22 -4.85
CA LEU A 252 -14.47 -13.26 -4.79
C LEU A 252 -14.42 -12.27 -5.97
N ASN A 253 -13.22 -11.86 -6.40
CA ASN A 253 -13.09 -11.01 -7.59
C ASN A 253 -13.56 -11.72 -8.86
N TYR A 254 -13.23 -13.00 -9.06
CA TYR A 254 -13.73 -13.78 -10.20
C TYR A 254 -15.25 -13.98 -10.14
N ILE A 255 -15.83 -14.24 -8.97
CA ILE A 255 -17.28 -14.34 -8.78
C ILE A 255 -17.95 -13.00 -9.12
N MET A 256 -17.40 -11.90 -8.64
CA MET A 256 -17.88 -10.56 -8.95
C MET A 256 -17.85 -10.29 -10.46
N PHE A 257 -16.76 -10.65 -11.13
CA PHE A 257 -16.63 -10.49 -12.57
C PHE A 257 -17.67 -11.33 -13.33
N ALA A 258 -17.90 -12.59 -12.91
CA ALA A 258 -18.92 -13.46 -13.51
C ALA A 258 -20.34 -12.90 -13.32
N LEU A 259 -20.68 -12.41 -12.11
CA LEU A 259 -21.97 -11.77 -11.84
C LEU A 259 -22.15 -10.51 -12.67
N LEU A 260 -21.10 -9.73 -12.86
CA LEU A 260 -21.12 -8.53 -13.67
C LEU A 260 -21.32 -8.85 -15.15
N LEU A 261 -20.69 -9.92 -15.65
CA LEU A 261 -20.95 -10.43 -17.01
C LEU A 261 -22.41 -10.84 -17.17
N PHE A 262 -22.97 -11.57 -16.21
CA PHE A 262 -24.33 -12.04 -16.25
C PHE A 262 -25.35 -10.89 -16.21
N PHE A 263 -25.29 -10.04 -15.16
CA PHE A 263 -26.24 -8.94 -14.99
C PHE A 263 -26.05 -7.82 -16.02
N GLY A 264 -24.81 -7.51 -16.38
CA GLY A 264 -24.50 -6.49 -17.38
C GLY A 264 -24.92 -6.93 -18.78
N GLY A 265 -24.63 -8.17 -19.17
CA GLY A 265 -25.07 -8.74 -20.44
C GLY A 265 -26.61 -8.80 -20.54
N TYR A 266 -27.27 -9.26 -19.46
CA TYR A 266 -28.73 -9.26 -19.37
C TYR A 266 -29.33 -7.86 -19.53
N ARG A 267 -28.67 -6.84 -18.91
CA ARG A 267 -29.10 -5.46 -19.02
C ARG A 267 -28.92 -4.88 -20.42
N VAL A 268 -27.83 -5.21 -21.12
CA VAL A 268 -27.62 -4.79 -22.51
C VAL A 268 -28.78 -5.29 -23.39
N ILE A 269 -29.19 -6.56 -23.23
CA ILE A 269 -30.28 -7.17 -24.03
C ILE A 269 -31.64 -6.51 -23.74
N ARG A 270 -31.92 -6.17 -22.46
CA ARG A 270 -33.23 -5.65 -22.04
C ARG A 270 -33.38 -4.13 -22.06
N SER A 271 -32.27 -3.39 -22.22
CA SER A 271 -32.28 -1.92 -22.10
C SER A 271 -32.94 -1.17 -23.26
N GLY A 272 -33.24 -1.86 -24.37
CA GLY A 272 -33.77 -1.20 -25.55
C GLY A 272 -32.86 -0.14 -26.16
N GLY A 273 -31.54 -0.24 -25.91
CA GLY A 273 -30.53 0.70 -26.42
C GLY A 273 -30.11 1.82 -25.44
N THR A 274 -30.75 1.93 -24.27
CA THR A 274 -30.35 2.95 -23.25
C THR A 274 -29.05 2.61 -22.54
N PHE A 275 -28.68 1.33 -22.52
CA PHE A 275 -27.41 0.82 -22.04
C PHE A 275 -26.76 0.00 -23.14
N THR A 276 -25.67 0.50 -23.69
CA THR A 276 -25.00 -0.04 -24.87
C THR A 276 -23.97 -1.12 -24.53
N PRO A 277 -23.57 -1.98 -25.50
CA PRO A 277 -22.43 -2.86 -25.31
C PRO A 277 -21.15 -2.11 -24.95
N GLY A 278 -20.94 -0.89 -25.45
CA GLY A 278 -19.82 -0.03 -25.08
C GLY A 278 -19.87 0.45 -23.62
N ASP A 279 -21.08 0.76 -23.10
CA ASP A 279 -21.26 1.06 -21.66
C ASP A 279 -20.88 -0.15 -20.80
N PHE A 280 -21.33 -1.33 -21.22
CA PHE A 280 -21.01 -2.57 -20.52
C PHE A 280 -19.49 -2.86 -20.49
N MET A 281 -18.81 -2.71 -21.62
CA MET A 281 -17.36 -2.88 -21.71
C MET A 281 -16.61 -1.81 -20.91
N THR A 282 -17.13 -0.58 -20.84
CA THR A 282 -16.60 0.50 -20.01
C THR A 282 -16.68 0.13 -18.53
N VAL A 283 -17.81 -0.41 -18.05
CA VAL A 283 -17.97 -0.86 -16.66
C VAL A 283 -17.02 -2.01 -16.34
N LEU A 284 -16.92 -3.01 -17.23
CA LEU A 284 -16.01 -4.16 -17.08
C LEU A 284 -14.55 -3.71 -16.94
N ALA A 285 -14.09 -2.90 -17.88
CA ALA A 285 -12.72 -2.39 -17.90
C ALA A 285 -12.42 -1.48 -16.70
N GLY A 286 -13.38 -0.61 -16.34
CA GLY A 286 -13.24 0.29 -15.21
C GLY A 286 -13.11 -0.44 -13.88
N MET A 287 -13.87 -1.51 -13.69
CA MET A 287 -13.76 -2.35 -12.50
C MET A 287 -12.41 -3.07 -12.41
N GLY A 288 -11.97 -3.66 -13.52
CA GLY A 288 -10.66 -4.29 -13.58
C GLY A 288 -9.52 -3.30 -13.27
N ALA A 289 -9.61 -2.09 -13.84
CA ALA A 289 -8.62 -1.03 -13.63
C ALA A 289 -8.62 -0.50 -12.18
N MET A 290 -9.80 -0.33 -11.55
CA MET A 290 -9.95 0.15 -10.18
C MET A 290 -9.39 -0.83 -9.14
N TYR A 291 -9.42 -2.13 -9.41
CA TYR A 291 -8.97 -3.16 -8.46
C TYR A 291 -7.50 -2.98 -8.03
N THR A 292 -6.61 -2.67 -8.96
CA THR A 292 -5.18 -2.55 -8.69
C THR A 292 -4.84 -1.39 -7.73
N PRO A 293 -5.27 -0.12 -7.96
CA PRO A 293 -5.01 0.96 -7.03
C PRO A 293 -5.69 0.75 -5.68
N ALA A 294 -6.93 0.22 -5.64
CA ALA A 294 -7.61 -0.09 -4.39
C ALA A 294 -6.85 -1.13 -3.56
N LYS A 295 -6.39 -2.22 -4.17
CA LYS A 295 -5.58 -3.26 -3.52
C LYS A 295 -4.24 -2.71 -3.02
N ARG A 296 -3.56 -1.87 -3.80
CA ARG A 296 -2.28 -1.27 -3.41
C ARG A 296 -2.45 -0.30 -2.23
N ALA A 297 -3.45 0.58 -2.25
CA ALA A 297 -3.75 1.48 -1.14
C ALA A 297 -4.00 0.70 0.16
N LEU A 298 -4.80 -0.36 0.12
CA LEU A 298 -5.09 -1.20 1.28
C LEU A 298 -3.83 -1.93 1.80
N LYS A 299 -2.99 -2.45 0.89
CA LYS A 299 -1.73 -3.11 1.27
C LYS A 299 -0.78 -2.17 2.00
N LEU A 300 -0.58 -0.95 1.48
CA LEU A 300 0.27 0.07 2.11
C LEU A 300 -0.31 0.52 3.45
N TYR A 301 -1.61 0.76 3.54
CA TYR A 301 -2.29 1.10 4.80
C TYR A 301 -2.08 0.04 5.89
N ASN A 302 -2.23 -1.24 5.53
CA ASN A 302 -1.95 -2.35 6.45
C ASN A 302 -0.47 -2.41 6.84
N GLY A 303 0.46 -2.12 5.92
CA GLY A 303 1.89 -2.04 6.18
C GLY A 303 2.23 -0.98 7.23
N ILE A 304 1.66 0.22 7.12
CA ILE A 304 1.84 1.29 8.11
C ILE A 304 1.34 0.84 9.49
N ASN A 305 0.14 0.24 9.56
CA ASN A 305 -0.44 -0.21 10.84
C ASN A 305 0.28 -1.41 11.49
N THR A 306 1.09 -2.15 10.75
CA THR A 306 1.88 -3.26 11.31
C THR A 306 3.26 -2.83 11.77
N ASN A 307 3.74 -1.69 11.27
CA ASN A 307 5.04 -1.12 11.61
C ASN A 307 4.94 -0.02 12.69
N SER A 308 3.73 0.45 13.01
CA SER A 308 3.43 1.37 14.12
C SER A 308 3.01 0.59 15.38
#